data_e5705d46bf08cc96553d2fe97ea26d16
#
_entry.id   e5705d46bf08cc96553d2fe97ea26d16
#
_cell.length_a   1.000
_cell.length_b   1.000
_cell.length_c   1.000
_cell.angle_alpha   90.00
_cell.angle_beta   90.00
_cell.angle_gamma   90.00
#
_symmetry.space_group_name_H-M   'P 1'
#
loop_
_entity.id
_entity.type
_entity.pdbx_description
1 polymer ?
#
loop_
_entity_poly.entity_id
_entity_poly.type
_entity_poly.pdbx_seq_one_letter_code
_entity_poly.pdbx_strand_id
1 'polypeptide(L)'
;MKKLLVALLALVSLAVVAAGCGGGDKKADNGADKKVTLNVGATAVPHAEILNQIKGTLAKEGVDLQIIEFSDYVKPNLALNDKELDANFFQHEPYLDTFVSERKMNLVSA
;
A
#
# COMPACT_ATOMS: atom_id res chain seq x y z
N MET A 1 -55.09 -25.63 5.66
CA MET A 1 -53.74 -26.04 5.31
C MET A 1 -53.03 -25.05 4.37
N LYS A 2 -53.67 -24.59 3.30
CA LYS A 2 -53.05 -23.65 2.36
C LYS A 2 -52.67 -22.27 2.98
N LYS A 3 -53.45 -21.80 3.93
CA LYS A 3 -53.18 -20.49 4.60
C LYS A 3 -52.01 -20.54 5.60
N LEU A 4 -51.75 -21.70 6.20
CA LEU A 4 -50.63 -21.91 7.10
C LEU A 4 -49.30 -22.01 6.35
N LEU A 5 -49.30 -22.61 5.15
CA LEU A 5 -48.14 -22.77 4.30
C LEU A 5 -47.64 -21.41 3.77
N VAL A 6 -48.55 -20.51 3.45
CA VAL A 6 -48.22 -19.15 3.00
C VAL A 6 -47.61 -18.31 4.12
N ALA A 7 -48.09 -18.45 5.35
CA ALA A 7 -47.57 -17.76 6.51
C ALA A 7 -46.14 -18.24 6.89
N LEU A 8 -45.87 -19.53 6.73
CA LEU A 8 -44.54 -20.10 6.99
C LEU A 8 -43.51 -19.65 5.96
N LEU A 9 -43.90 -19.56 4.69
CA LEU A 9 -43.02 -19.05 3.62
C LEU A 9 -42.69 -17.55 3.81
N ALA A 10 -43.64 -16.77 4.28
CA ALA A 10 -43.42 -15.35 4.55
C ALA A 10 -42.43 -15.10 5.73
N LEU A 11 -42.48 -15.96 6.75
CA LEU A 11 -41.58 -15.88 7.90
C LEU A 11 -40.12 -16.28 7.54
N VAL A 12 -39.96 -17.26 6.65
CA VAL A 12 -38.61 -17.68 6.21
C VAL A 12 -37.95 -16.62 5.31
N SER A 13 -38.75 -15.93 4.47
CA SER A 13 -38.21 -14.88 3.61
C SER A 13 -37.73 -13.63 4.39
N LEU A 14 -38.40 -13.31 5.51
CA LEU A 14 -38.01 -12.17 6.36
C LEU A 14 -36.71 -12.44 7.12
N ALA A 15 -36.44 -13.67 7.52
CA ALA A 15 -35.22 -14.05 8.21
C ALA A 15 -33.97 -13.97 7.31
N VAL A 16 -34.13 -14.27 6.00
CA VAL A 16 -33.01 -14.21 5.05
C VAL A 16 -32.58 -12.77 4.75
N VAL A 17 -33.52 -11.82 4.72
CA VAL A 17 -33.23 -10.39 4.49
C VAL A 17 -32.48 -9.78 5.68
N ALA A 18 -32.81 -10.18 6.92
CA ALA A 18 -32.14 -9.69 8.12
C ALA A 18 -30.68 -10.19 8.22
N ALA A 19 -30.39 -11.40 7.76
CA ALA A 19 -29.04 -11.94 7.74
C ALA A 19 -28.16 -11.31 6.64
N GLY A 20 -28.75 -10.86 5.54
CA GLY A 20 -28.03 -10.19 4.44
C GLY A 20 -27.56 -8.78 4.78
N CYS A 21 -28.31 -8.03 5.58
CA CYS A 21 -27.92 -6.68 5.98
C CYS A 21 -26.79 -6.67 7.01
N GLY A 22 -26.69 -7.66 7.88
CA GLY A 22 -25.62 -7.77 8.86
C GLY A 22 -24.22 -8.08 8.25
N GLY A 23 -24.18 -8.67 7.06
CA GLY A 23 -22.93 -8.97 6.35
C GLY A 23 -22.31 -7.78 5.62
N GLY A 24 -23.08 -6.76 5.30
CA GLY A 24 -22.60 -5.53 4.64
C GLY A 24 -21.82 -4.61 5.56
N ASP A 25 -22.25 -4.48 6.79
CA ASP A 25 -21.62 -3.58 7.76
C ASP A 25 -20.24 -4.06 8.21
N LYS A 26 -20.00 -5.37 8.25
CA LYS A 26 -18.70 -5.94 8.59
C LYS A 26 -17.62 -5.71 7.53
N LYS A 27 -17.99 -5.51 6.28
CA LYS A 27 -17.05 -5.22 5.19
C LYS A 27 -16.55 -3.78 5.21
N ALA A 28 -17.30 -2.84 5.76
CA ALA A 28 -16.89 -1.45 5.91
C ALA A 28 -15.79 -1.29 6.97
N ASP A 29 -15.85 -2.07 8.06
CA ASP A 29 -14.87 -2.01 9.16
C ASP A 29 -13.50 -2.56 8.76
N ASN A 30 -13.44 -3.51 7.84
CA ASN A 30 -12.17 -4.08 7.37
C ASN A 30 -11.38 -3.17 6.42
N GLY A 31 -11.98 -2.09 5.93
CA GLY A 31 -11.31 -1.09 5.09
C GLY A 31 -10.40 -0.15 5.88
N ALA A 32 -10.65 0.06 7.18
CA ALA A 32 -9.90 0.95 8.04
C ALA A 32 -8.52 0.39 8.47
N ASP A 33 -8.35 -0.93 8.44
CA ASP A 33 -7.12 -1.63 8.86
C ASP A 33 -6.16 -1.97 7.72
N LYS A 34 -6.42 -1.51 6.50
CA LYS A 34 -5.54 -1.76 5.36
C LYS A 34 -4.28 -0.90 5.47
N LYS A 35 -3.16 -1.56 5.77
CA LYS A 35 -1.84 -0.96 5.65
C LYS A 35 -1.44 -0.84 4.18
N VAL A 36 -0.85 0.29 3.83
CA VAL A 36 -0.22 0.52 2.53
C VAL A 36 1.25 0.16 2.66
N THR A 37 1.73 -0.74 1.82
CA THR A 37 3.16 -1.07 1.76
C THR A 37 3.87 -0.08 0.84
N LEU A 38 4.96 0.51 1.33
CA LEU A 38 5.81 1.44 0.60
C LEU A 38 7.24 0.88 0.53
N ASN A 39 7.68 0.51 -0.66
CA ASN A 39 9.02 -0.02 -0.91
C ASN A 39 9.96 1.12 -1.31
N VAL A 40 10.92 1.44 -0.47
CA VAL A 40 11.86 2.55 -0.69
C VAL A 40 13.29 2.03 -0.81
N GLY A 41 13.94 2.32 -1.94
CA GLY A 41 15.36 2.07 -2.14
C GLY A 41 16.20 3.13 -1.46
N ALA A 42 17.26 2.72 -0.76
CA ALA A 42 18.16 3.63 -0.04
C ALA A 42 19.57 3.07 0.01
N THR A 43 20.56 3.95 0.15
CA THR A 43 21.91 3.52 0.54
C THR A 43 21.94 3.33 2.06
N ALA A 44 22.84 2.47 2.54
CA ALA A 44 22.86 2.05 3.94
C ALA A 44 22.99 3.23 4.92
N VAL A 45 23.99 4.07 4.70
CA VAL A 45 24.32 5.22 5.58
C VAL A 45 24.43 6.50 4.74
N PRO A 46 23.77 7.57 5.12
CA PRO A 46 22.84 7.73 6.26
C PRO A 46 21.38 7.40 5.93
N HIS A 47 21.05 7.12 4.67
CA HIS A 47 19.67 7.14 4.17
C HIS A 47 18.79 6.04 4.78
N ALA A 48 19.24 4.78 4.77
CA ALA A 48 18.47 3.70 5.38
C ALA A 48 18.33 3.87 6.90
N GLU A 49 19.36 4.41 7.56
CA GLU A 49 19.30 4.72 9.00
C GLU A 49 18.21 5.75 9.32
N ILE A 50 18.12 6.81 8.52
CA ILE A 50 17.08 7.84 8.66
C ILE A 50 15.69 7.24 8.46
N LEU A 51 15.50 6.44 7.41
CA LEU A 51 14.23 5.77 7.12
C LEU A 51 13.82 4.82 8.25
N ASN A 52 14.76 4.10 8.84
CA ASN A 52 14.49 3.22 9.96
C ASN A 52 13.94 3.95 11.18
N GLN A 53 14.37 5.19 11.42
CA GLN A 53 13.87 6.00 12.53
C GLN A 53 12.40 6.40 12.39
N ILE A 54 11.93 6.62 11.17
CA ILE A 54 10.54 7.01 10.91
C ILE A 54 9.60 5.84 10.67
N LYS A 55 10.13 4.64 10.51
CA LYS A 55 9.35 3.42 10.22
C LYS A 55 8.21 3.18 11.21
N GLY A 56 8.49 3.34 12.51
CA GLY A 56 7.50 3.17 13.57
C GLY A 56 6.40 4.24 13.54
N THR A 57 6.74 5.47 13.18
CA THR A 57 5.77 6.56 13.03
C THR A 57 4.84 6.30 11.85
N LEU A 58 5.39 5.93 10.71
CA LEU A 58 4.61 5.58 9.52
C LEU A 58 3.69 4.38 9.76
N ALA A 59 4.14 3.38 10.51
CA ALA A 59 3.32 2.22 10.84
C ALA A 59 2.05 2.61 11.62
N LYS A 60 2.12 3.61 12.50
CA LYS A 60 0.97 4.14 13.25
C LYS A 60 -0.03 4.84 12.34
N GLU A 61 0.43 5.36 11.21
CA GLU A 61 -0.39 6.02 10.20
C GLU A 61 -0.87 5.06 9.10
N GLY A 62 -0.64 3.77 9.26
CA GLY A 62 -1.09 2.75 8.31
C GLY A 62 -0.14 2.51 7.14
N VAL A 63 1.11 2.99 7.21
CA VAL A 63 2.13 2.76 6.19
C VAL A 63 3.15 1.74 6.67
N ASP A 64 3.28 0.64 5.94
CA ASP A 64 4.32 -0.37 6.15
C ASP A 64 5.52 -0.06 5.26
N LEU A 65 6.52 0.60 5.84
CA LEU A 65 7.74 0.98 5.13
C LEU A 65 8.69 -0.21 5.01
N GLN A 66 8.96 -0.61 3.77
CA GLN A 66 9.98 -1.59 3.43
C GLN A 66 11.21 -0.86 2.87
N ILE A 67 12.37 -1.07 3.50
CA ILE A 67 13.62 -0.41 3.12
C ILE A 67 14.49 -1.42 2.39
N ILE A 68 14.79 -1.15 1.13
CA ILE A 68 15.65 -1.98 0.29
C ILE A 68 16.99 -1.28 0.14
N GLU A 69 18.03 -1.86 0.73
CA GLU A 69 19.36 -1.27 0.71
C GLU A 69 20.14 -1.61 -0.55
N PHE A 70 20.79 -0.59 -1.09
CA PHE A 70 21.69 -0.70 -2.24
C PHE A 70 23.09 -0.23 -1.86
N SER A 71 24.11 -0.87 -2.41
CA SER A 71 25.50 -0.53 -2.20
C SER A 71 26.10 0.35 -3.31
N ASP A 72 25.31 0.69 -4.32
CA ASP A 72 25.71 1.52 -5.46
C ASP A 72 24.68 2.60 -5.77
N TYR A 73 25.03 3.51 -6.68
CA TYR A 73 24.17 4.65 -7.04
C TYR A 73 23.46 4.49 -8.39
N VAL A 74 23.60 3.36 -9.06
CA VAL A 74 22.98 3.09 -10.37
C VAL A 74 21.73 2.25 -10.22
N LYS A 75 21.81 1.15 -9.49
CA LYS A 75 20.71 0.19 -9.33
C LYS A 75 19.43 0.76 -8.75
N PRO A 76 19.44 1.68 -7.75
CA PRO A 76 18.20 2.21 -7.21
C PRO A 76 17.31 2.86 -8.26
N ASN A 77 17.87 3.67 -9.16
CA ASN A 77 17.08 4.31 -10.22
C ASN A 77 16.59 3.33 -11.27
N LEU A 78 17.37 2.30 -11.58
CA LEU A 78 16.92 1.22 -12.48
C LEU A 78 15.75 0.45 -11.88
N ALA A 79 15.86 0.03 -10.62
CA ALA A 79 14.80 -0.69 -9.91
C ALA A 79 13.51 0.14 -9.79
N LEU A 80 13.63 1.44 -9.54
CA LEU A 80 12.47 2.33 -9.52
C LEU A 80 11.82 2.46 -10.90
N ASN A 81 12.62 2.64 -11.95
CA ASN A 81 12.13 2.70 -13.31
C ASN A 81 11.42 1.41 -13.74
N ASP A 82 11.91 0.27 -13.29
CA ASP A 82 11.35 -1.05 -13.56
C ASP A 82 10.15 -1.40 -12.64
N LYS A 83 9.73 -0.45 -11.79
CA LYS A 83 8.60 -0.58 -10.86
C LYS A 83 8.78 -1.65 -9.79
N GLU A 84 10.01 -1.98 -9.47
CA GLU A 84 10.36 -2.85 -8.34
C GLU A 84 10.31 -2.11 -7.00
N LEU A 85 10.38 -0.78 -7.04
CA LEU A 85 10.30 0.14 -5.91
C LEU A 85 9.20 1.18 -6.15
N ASP A 86 8.74 1.79 -5.06
CA ASP A 86 7.78 2.91 -5.09
C ASP A 86 8.50 4.26 -5.04
N ALA A 87 9.65 4.33 -4.38
CA ALA A 87 10.47 5.53 -4.26
C ALA A 87 11.92 5.18 -3.95
N ASN A 88 12.81 6.17 -4.07
CA ASN A 88 14.20 6.10 -3.64
C ASN A 88 14.53 7.27 -2.70
N PHE A 89 15.44 7.00 -1.77
CA PHE A 89 16.04 8.02 -0.92
C PHE A 89 17.55 7.79 -0.83
N PHE A 90 18.33 8.40 -1.75
CA PHE A 90 19.78 8.22 -1.78
C PHE A 90 20.55 9.32 -2.52
N GLN A 91 19.90 10.07 -3.41
CA GLN A 91 20.59 10.96 -4.36
C GLN A 91 20.16 12.41 -4.24
N HIS A 92 21.00 13.33 -4.71
CA HIS A 92 20.68 14.72 -4.93
C HIS A 92 19.99 14.93 -6.28
N GLU A 93 19.17 15.95 -6.38
CA GLU A 93 18.40 16.25 -7.59
C GLU A 93 19.26 16.38 -8.86
N PRO A 94 20.42 17.09 -8.86
CA PRO A 94 21.26 17.17 -10.05
C PRO A 94 21.75 15.83 -10.58
N TYR A 95 22.01 14.87 -9.70
CA TYR A 95 22.36 13.50 -10.10
C TYR A 95 21.17 12.80 -10.77
N LEU A 96 19.99 12.94 -10.20
CA LEU A 96 18.76 12.39 -10.77
C LEU A 96 18.51 12.96 -12.18
N ASP A 97 18.60 14.28 -12.33
CA ASP A 97 18.34 14.97 -13.60
C ASP A 97 19.28 14.48 -14.70
N THR A 98 20.57 14.35 -14.38
CA THR A 98 21.56 13.81 -15.31
C THR A 98 21.26 12.36 -15.67
N PHE A 99 20.98 11.54 -14.68
CA PHE A 99 20.70 10.11 -14.87
C PHE A 99 19.46 9.89 -15.76
N VAL A 100 18.39 10.63 -15.49
CA VAL A 100 17.13 10.58 -16.23
C VAL A 100 17.31 11.04 -17.67
N SER A 101 18.04 12.16 -17.88
CA SER A 101 18.31 12.71 -19.19
C SER A 101 19.13 11.75 -20.06
N GLU A 102 20.22 11.22 -19.52
CA GLU A 102 21.11 10.31 -20.25
C GLU A 102 20.46 8.98 -20.62
N ARG A 103 19.58 8.48 -19.76
CA ARG A 103 18.95 7.15 -19.90
C ARG A 103 17.51 7.21 -20.38
N LYS A 104 16.95 8.40 -20.64
CA LYS A 104 15.56 8.62 -21.08
C LYS A 104 14.54 7.96 -20.16
N MET A 105 14.74 8.11 -18.86
CA MET A 105 13.83 7.60 -17.83
C MET A 105 12.76 8.64 -17.45
N ASN A 106 11.67 8.16 -16.89
CA ASN A 106 10.56 9.00 -16.44
C ASN A 106 10.48 9.04 -14.91
N LEU A 107 11.58 9.39 -14.25
CA LEU A 107 11.64 9.57 -12.81
C LEU A 107 11.66 11.06 -12.47
N VAL A 108 11.08 11.43 -11.35
CA VAL A 108 10.96 12.82 -10.89
C VAL A 108 11.34 12.94 -9.42
N SER A 109 11.78 14.14 -9.02
CA SER A 109 11.95 14.50 -7.61
C SER A 109 10.58 14.76 -6.98
N ALA A 110 10.40 14.32 -5.72
CA ALA A 110 9.19 14.55 -4.93
C ALA A 110 9.37 15.70 -3.95
#